data_ee125c83f0ad4556c246980a2a094e7f
#
_entry.id   ee125c83f0ad4556c246980a2a094e7f
#
_cell.length_a   1.000
_cell.length_b   1.000
_cell.length_c   1.000
_cell.angle_alpha   90.00
_cell.angle_beta   90.00
_cell.angle_gamma   90.00
#
_symmetry.space_group_name_H-M   'P 1'
#
loop_
_entity.id
_entity.type
_entity.pdbx_description
1 polymer ?
#
loop_
_entity_poly.entity_id
_entity_poly.type
_entity_poly.pdbx_seq_one_letter_code
_entity_poly.pdbx_strand_id
1 'polypeptide(L)'
;IVFTNADTSYVKKILKNLDLINIFDDIYDIERMNFLPKPNLQTYKKLIAAYNLDVKKAILFDDIPQNLIPAADLGLKTVQVYNKKLLKELNGTSKKIDYMTNNLKEWLQKWMLNN
;
A
#
# COMPACT_ATOMS: atom_id res chain seq x y z
N ILE A 1 1.25 -3.70 8.07
CA ILE A 1 2.59 -3.10 7.80
C ILE A 1 2.41 -1.83 7.02
N VAL A 2 3.09 -0.77 7.43
CA VAL A 2 3.21 0.46 6.65
C VAL A 2 4.39 0.32 5.69
N PHE A 3 4.13 0.44 4.40
CA PHE A 3 5.14 0.39 3.34
C PHE A 3 5.27 1.78 2.72
N THR A 4 6.38 2.49 2.99
CA THR A 4 6.48 3.93 2.74
C THR A 4 7.84 4.36 2.20
N ASN A 5 7.85 5.32 1.27
CA ASN A 5 9.07 5.99 0.81
C ASN A 5 9.57 7.06 1.80
N ALA A 6 8.85 7.31 2.87
CA ALA A 6 9.25 8.22 3.93
C ALA A 6 10.11 7.52 4.99
N ASP A 7 10.72 8.28 5.91
CA ASP A 7 11.42 7.71 7.05
C ASP A 7 10.48 7.40 8.22
N THR A 8 10.93 6.50 9.09
CA THR A 8 10.14 6.02 10.23
C THR A 8 9.76 7.15 11.20
N SER A 9 10.64 8.10 11.46
CA SER A 9 10.34 9.22 12.39
C SER A 9 9.17 10.05 11.90
N TYR A 10 9.15 10.38 10.61
CA TYR A 10 8.06 11.14 9.98
C TYR A 10 6.74 10.36 10.03
N VAL A 11 6.77 9.08 9.67
CA VAL A 11 5.58 8.20 9.68
C VAL A 11 5.01 8.08 11.09
N LYS A 12 5.86 7.87 12.10
CA LYS A 12 5.41 7.78 13.49
C LYS A 12 4.70 9.04 13.97
N LYS A 13 5.17 10.23 13.58
CA LYS A 13 4.47 11.49 13.89
C LYS A 13 3.07 11.53 13.29
N ILE A 14 2.93 11.13 12.05
CA ILE A 14 1.63 11.08 11.36
C ILE A 14 0.71 10.07 12.06
N LEU A 15 1.19 8.87 12.33
CA LEU A 15 0.40 7.81 12.96
C LEU A 15 -0.04 8.19 14.38
N LYS A 16 0.81 8.87 15.15
CA LYS A 16 0.43 9.39 16.46
C LYS A 16 -0.68 10.44 16.37
N ASN A 17 -0.55 11.38 15.43
CA ASN A 17 -1.56 12.41 15.22
C ASN A 17 -2.92 11.84 14.78
N LEU A 18 -2.91 10.71 14.08
CA LEU A 18 -4.11 10.01 13.64
C LEU A 18 -4.60 8.96 14.64
N ASP A 19 -3.91 8.79 15.76
CA ASP A 19 -4.20 7.77 16.77
C ASP A 19 -4.13 6.33 16.22
N LEU A 20 -3.20 6.09 15.29
CA LEU A 20 -3.01 4.82 14.58
C LEU A 20 -1.68 4.13 14.88
N ILE A 21 -0.85 4.70 15.78
CA ILE A 21 0.51 4.21 16.00
C ILE A 21 0.57 2.74 16.47
N ASN A 22 -0.46 2.28 17.18
CA ASN A 22 -0.51 0.93 17.75
C ASN A 22 -1.26 -0.10 16.87
N ILE A 23 -1.74 0.32 15.69
CA ILE A 23 -2.53 -0.54 14.80
C ILE A 23 -1.64 -1.36 13.85
N PHE A 24 -0.49 -0.82 13.47
CA PHE A 24 0.39 -1.46 12.51
C PHE A 24 1.48 -2.29 13.20
N ASP A 25 1.75 -3.46 12.68
CA ASP A 25 2.77 -4.37 13.25
C ASP A 25 4.19 -3.86 13.01
N ASP A 26 4.44 -3.17 11.90
CA ASP A 26 5.77 -2.67 11.56
C ASP A 26 5.70 -1.59 10.48
N ILE A 27 6.81 -0.87 10.33
CA ILE A 27 7.02 0.15 9.30
C ILE A 27 8.22 -0.26 8.46
N TYR A 28 7.98 -0.50 7.18
CA TYR A 28 9.03 -0.77 6.19
C TYR A 28 9.30 0.52 5.41
N ASP A 29 10.30 1.25 5.85
CA ASP A 29 10.59 2.62 5.42
C ASP A 29 11.70 2.67 4.36
N ILE A 30 12.04 3.89 3.95
CA ILE A 30 13.04 4.15 2.91
C ILE A 30 14.45 3.64 3.29
N GLU A 31 14.83 3.68 4.56
CA GLU A 31 16.12 3.13 5.02
C GLU A 31 16.15 1.61 4.87
N ARG A 32 15.08 0.93 5.26
CA ARG A 32 14.97 -0.54 5.11
C ARG A 32 14.95 -0.97 3.64
N MET A 33 14.52 -0.09 2.74
CA MET A 33 14.60 -0.27 1.29
C MET A 33 16.00 0.00 0.73
N ASN A 34 16.97 0.33 1.57
CA ASN A 34 18.30 0.80 1.14
C ASN A 34 18.20 2.01 0.19
N PHE A 35 17.28 2.92 0.46
CA PHE A 35 17.01 4.12 -0.34
C PHE A 35 16.61 3.85 -1.80
N LEU A 36 16.11 2.66 -2.07
CA LEU A 36 15.53 2.28 -3.36
C LEU A 36 14.00 2.33 -3.25
N PRO A 37 13.37 3.45 -3.65
CA PRO A 37 11.96 3.69 -3.35
C PRO A 37 11.00 2.88 -4.23
N LYS A 38 9.73 2.80 -3.80
CA LYS A 38 8.65 2.44 -4.71
C LYS A 38 8.66 3.41 -5.91
N PRO A 39 8.42 2.99 -7.12
CA PRO A 39 7.88 1.68 -7.54
C PRO A 39 8.93 0.65 -8.00
N ASN A 40 10.16 0.70 -7.53
CA ASN A 40 11.17 -0.26 -7.94
C ASN A 40 10.80 -1.70 -7.54
N LEU A 41 10.78 -2.61 -8.50
CA LEU A 41 10.36 -4.01 -8.30
C LEU A 41 11.19 -4.74 -7.23
N GLN A 42 12.49 -4.49 -7.15
CA GLN A 42 13.36 -5.13 -6.16
C GLN A 42 12.96 -4.80 -4.73
N THR A 43 12.46 -3.59 -4.50
CA THR A 43 11.96 -3.15 -3.20
C THR A 43 10.78 -4.00 -2.73
N TYR A 44 9.86 -4.34 -3.64
CA TYR A 44 8.71 -5.20 -3.33
C TYR A 44 9.14 -6.64 -3.05
N LYS A 45 10.10 -7.16 -3.81
CA LYS A 45 10.67 -8.49 -3.57
C LYS A 45 11.32 -8.58 -2.19
N LYS A 46 12.05 -7.53 -1.77
CA LYS A 46 12.65 -7.44 -0.45
C LYS A 46 11.60 -7.38 0.66
N LEU A 47 10.53 -6.62 0.46
CA LEU A 47 9.41 -6.55 1.40
C LEU A 47 8.78 -7.94 1.60
N ILE A 48 8.46 -8.61 0.52
CA ILE A 48 7.86 -9.95 0.54
C ILE A 48 8.76 -10.93 1.30
N ALA A 49 10.07 -10.90 1.04
CA ALA A 49 11.04 -11.76 1.72
C ALA A 49 11.19 -11.39 3.21
N ALA A 50 11.26 -10.10 3.54
CA ALA A 50 11.46 -9.64 4.92
C ALA A 50 10.35 -10.11 5.87
N TYR A 51 9.12 -10.19 5.39
CA TYR A 51 7.96 -10.59 6.19
C TYR A 51 7.43 -11.99 5.83
N ASN A 52 8.12 -12.71 4.95
CA ASN A 52 7.69 -14.02 4.47
C ASN A 52 6.22 -14.01 4.01
N LEU A 53 5.85 -13.04 3.19
CA LEU A 53 4.47 -12.85 2.76
C LEU A 53 4.03 -13.93 1.79
N ASP A 54 2.84 -14.49 2.03
CA ASP A 54 2.12 -15.23 1.00
C ASP A 54 1.41 -14.22 0.08
N VAL A 55 1.93 -14.03 -1.12
CA VAL A 55 1.43 -13.02 -2.06
C VAL A 55 -0.04 -13.23 -2.41
N LYS A 56 -0.51 -14.49 -2.41
CA LYS A 56 -1.92 -14.82 -2.68
C LYS A 56 -2.87 -14.36 -1.58
N LYS A 57 -2.33 -14.09 -0.38
CA LYS A 57 -3.08 -13.63 0.80
C LYS A 57 -2.77 -12.19 1.19
N ALA A 58 -1.95 -11.50 0.40
CA ALA A 58 -1.52 -10.14 0.68
C ALA A 58 -2.26 -9.13 -0.19
N ILE A 59 -2.57 -7.98 0.39
CA ILE A 59 -3.22 -6.86 -0.28
C ILE A 59 -2.37 -5.62 -0.05
N LEU A 60 -2.08 -4.87 -1.11
CA LEU A 60 -1.42 -3.57 -1.02
C LEU A 60 -2.43 -2.46 -1.31
N PHE A 61 -2.47 -1.49 -0.41
CA PHE A 61 -3.22 -0.23 -0.56
C PHE A 61 -2.24 0.89 -0.82
N ASP A 62 -2.47 1.69 -1.84
CA ASP A 62 -1.65 2.88 -2.13
C ASP A 62 -2.52 3.89 -2.90
N ASP A 63 -2.24 5.18 -2.73
CA ASP A 63 -2.92 6.25 -3.46
C ASP A 63 -2.26 6.53 -4.81
N ILE A 64 -1.02 6.13 -4.99
CA ILE A 64 -0.26 6.30 -6.23
C ILE A 64 -0.36 5.03 -7.08
N PRO A 65 -1.06 5.07 -8.24
CA PRO A 65 -1.29 3.86 -9.04
C PRO A 65 -0.01 3.18 -9.52
N GLN A 66 1.04 3.95 -9.83
CA GLN A 66 2.33 3.40 -10.24
C GLN A 66 2.96 2.52 -9.16
N ASN A 67 2.67 2.79 -7.88
CA ASN A 67 3.18 1.99 -6.77
C ASN A 67 2.46 0.64 -6.62
N LEU A 68 1.30 0.48 -7.23
CA LEU A 68 0.54 -0.77 -7.18
C LEU A 68 0.94 -1.77 -8.27
N ILE A 69 1.51 -1.30 -9.37
CA ILE A 69 1.85 -2.14 -10.52
C ILE A 69 2.88 -3.23 -10.18
N PRO A 70 4.01 -2.93 -9.51
CA PRO A 70 4.96 -3.99 -9.16
C PRO A 70 4.36 -5.03 -8.20
N ALA A 71 3.48 -4.60 -7.30
CA ALA A 71 2.78 -5.53 -6.40
C ALA A 71 1.87 -6.49 -7.17
N ALA A 72 1.10 -5.97 -8.13
CA ALA A 72 0.26 -6.77 -9.01
C ALA A 72 1.10 -7.77 -9.82
N ASP A 73 2.23 -7.35 -10.36
CA ASP A 73 3.15 -8.20 -11.12
C ASP A 73 3.71 -9.35 -10.27
N LEU A 74 3.82 -9.16 -8.96
CA LEU A 74 4.28 -10.19 -8.02
C LEU A 74 3.14 -11.03 -7.43
N GLY A 75 1.89 -10.77 -7.79
CA GLY A 75 0.74 -11.57 -7.40
C GLY A 75 -0.05 -11.07 -6.20
N LEU A 76 0.28 -9.90 -5.63
CA LEU A 76 -0.53 -9.30 -4.58
C LEU A 76 -1.84 -8.75 -5.15
N LYS A 77 -2.88 -8.73 -4.34
CA LYS A 77 -4.07 -7.92 -4.64
C LYS A 77 -3.75 -6.45 -4.44
N THR A 78 -4.32 -5.60 -5.27
CA THR A 78 -4.04 -4.16 -5.27
C THR A 78 -5.32 -3.35 -5.16
N VAL A 79 -5.28 -2.35 -4.28
CA VAL A 79 -6.39 -1.42 -4.05
C VAL A 79 -5.87 0.00 -4.13
N GLN A 80 -6.33 0.76 -5.11
CA GLN A 80 -6.04 2.18 -5.20
C GLN A 80 -7.01 2.97 -4.31
N VAL A 81 -6.44 3.73 -3.37
CA VAL A 81 -7.20 4.66 -2.54
C VAL A 81 -7.09 6.04 -3.18
N TYR A 82 -8.19 6.61 -3.63
CA TYR A 82 -8.18 7.87 -4.35
C TYR A 82 -9.02 8.94 -3.64
N ASN A 83 -8.72 10.21 -3.95
CA ASN A 83 -9.52 11.34 -3.52
C ASN A 83 -10.56 11.66 -4.62
N LYS A 84 -11.83 11.84 -4.25
CA LYS A 84 -12.91 12.20 -5.19
C LYS A 84 -12.58 13.41 -6.06
N LYS A 85 -11.80 14.35 -5.57
CA LYS A 85 -11.37 15.54 -6.33
C LYS A 85 -10.43 15.22 -7.49
N LEU A 86 -9.78 14.05 -7.46
CA LEU A 86 -8.83 13.61 -8.46
C LEU A 86 -9.41 12.59 -9.45
N LEU A 87 -10.72 12.34 -9.42
CA LEU A 87 -11.38 11.37 -10.31
C LEU A 87 -11.09 11.59 -11.79
N LYS A 88 -10.95 12.85 -12.21
CA LYS A 88 -10.62 13.21 -13.61
C LYS A 88 -9.22 12.74 -14.05
N GLU A 89 -8.30 12.54 -13.09
CA GLU A 89 -6.94 12.09 -13.33
C GLU A 89 -6.82 10.55 -13.34
N LEU A 90 -7.89 9.85 -12.98
CA LEU A 90 -7.92 8.39 -12.94
C LEU A 90 -8.25 7.75 -14.29
N ASN A 91 -8.49 8.54 -15.31
CA ASN A 91 -8.62 8.06 -16.69
C ASN A 91 -7.26 7.47 -17.13
N GLY A 92 -7.22 6.15 -17.31
CA GLY A 92 -5.99 5.44 -17.64
C GLY A 92 -5.42 4.59 -16.49
N THR A 93 -6.21 4.38 -15.42
CA THR A 93 -5.87 3.43 -14.36
C THR A 93 -5.52 2.07 -14.97
N SER A 94 -4.38 1.51 -14.57
CA SER A 94 -3.91 0.23 -15.05
C SER A 94 -4.91 -0.90 -14.79
N LYS A 95 -5.12 -1.79 -15.78
CA LYS A 95 -5.89 -3.02 -15.62
C LYS A 95 -5.30 -3.97 -14.56
N LYS A 96 -4.08 -3.72 -14.11
CA LYS A 96 -3.41 -4.47 -13.04
C LYS A 96 -3.90 -4.11 -11.64
N ILE A 97 -4.65 -3.03 -11.49
CA ILE A 97 -5.24 -2.63 -10.21
C ILE A 97 -6.58 -3.35 -10.06
N ASP A 98 -6.70 -4.17 -9.01
CA ASP A 98 -7.88 -5.01 -8.80
C ASP A 98 -9.10 -4.22 -8.32
N TYR A 99 -8.90 -3.25 -7.43
CA TYR A 99 -9.97 -2.48 -6.80
C TYR A 99 -9.60 -1.01 -6.68
N MET A 100 -10.63 -0.17 -6.60
CA MET A 100 -10.50 1.26 -6.34
C MET A 100 -11.50 1.68 -5.26
N THR A 101 -11.09 2.54 -4.35
CA THR A 101 -11.98 3.09 -3.33
C THR A 101 -11.59 4.52 -2.96
N ASN A 102 -12.58 5.35 -2.66
CA ASN A 102 -12.38 6.65 -2.05
C ASN A 102 -12.62 6.63 -0.53
N ASN A 103 -12.92 5.44 0.02
CA ASN A 103 -13.18 5.25 1.45
C ASN A 103 -12.62 3.90 1.90
N LEU A 104 -11.38 3.91 2.36
CA LEU A 104 -10.67 2.71 2.78
C LEU A 104 -11.40 1.96 3.91
N LYS A 105 -11.94 2.70 4.88
CA LYS A 105 -12.67 2.11 6.01
C LYS A 105 -13.89 1.32 5.53
N GLU A 106 -14.71 1.92 4.67
CA GLU A 106 -15.88 1.26 4.11
C GLU A 106 -15.51 0.04 3.27
N TRP A 107 -14.46 0.16 2.46
CA TRP A 107 -13.97 -0.95 1.65
C TRP A 107 -13.54 -2.13 2.51
N LEU A 108 -12.77 -1.88 3.58
CA LEU A 108 -12.31 -2.90 4.51
C LEU A 108 -13.48 -3.57 5.23
N GLN A 109 -14.46 -2.80 5.69
CA GLN A 109 -15.66 -3.35 6.34
C GLN A 109 -16.41 -4.31 5.43
N LYS A 110 -16.64 -3.93 4.18
CA LYS A 110 -17.32 -4.78 3.18
C LYS A 110 -16.49 -6.03 2.85
N TRP A 111 -15.18 -5.87 2.68
CA TRP A 111 -14.29 -6.98 2.39
C TRP A 111 -14.29 -8.02 3.51
N MET A 112 -14.20 -7.58 4.76
CA MET A 112 -14.18 -8.46 5.93
C MET A 112 -15.50 -9.21 6.12
N LEU A 113 -16.65 -8.61 5.78
CA LEU A 113 -17.96 -9.25 5.86
C LEU A 113 -18.15 -10.35 4.81
N ASN A 114 -17.49 -10.25 3.66
CA ASN A 114 -17.64 -11.16 2.52
C ASN A 114 -16.51 -12.19 2.41
N ASN A 115 -15.55 -12.12 3.26
CA ASN A 115 -14.37 -12.97 3.30
C ASN A 115 -14.07 -13.39 4.77
#